data_83b49c70636353bebe63a135762b93e9
#
_entry.id   83b49c70636353bebe63a135762b93e9
#
_cell.length_a   1.000
_cell.length_b   1.000
_cell.length_c   1.000
_cell.angle_alpha   90.00
_cell.angle_beta   90.00
_cell.angle_gamma   90.00
#
_symmetry.space_group_name_H-M   'P 1'
#
loop_
_entity.id
_entity.type
_entity.pdbx_description
1 polymer ?
#
loop_
_entity_poly.entity_id
_entity_poly.type
_entity_poly.pdbx_seq_one_letter_code
_entity_poly.pdbx_strand_id
1 'polypeptide(L)'
;MMNIALYLDAGIHQGGWRHPEAVSSGGTNWPLFRRIAQQAEAAKLDMIFVADKLAIDDIYGGDLSATVRSRPQGWSEPLTLLAALAAVTDRIGLGGTVSSSYSLPYTTARQLANIDHLSGGRAAWNLVTSVSDAEARNFGRDSHYSHAERYAR
;
A
#
# COMPACT_ATOMS: atom_id res chain seq x y z
N MET A 1 20.31 1.55 17.83
CA MET A 1 18.99 2.18 17.98
C MET A 1 18.02 1.38 17.11
N MET A 2 16.83 1.06 17.58
CA MET A 2 15.82 0.33 16.80
C MET A 2 14.92 1.35 16.10
N ASN A 3 14.71 1.19 14.81
CA ASN A 3 13.75 1.99 14.05
C ASN A 3 12.40 1.27 14.01
N ILE A 4 11.31 2.02 14.14
CA ILE A 4 9.94 1.49 14.22
C ILE A 4 9.11 2.08 13.08
N ALA A 5 8.62 1.21 12.20
CA ALA A 5 7.68 1.59 11.15
C ALA A 5 6.25 1.21 11.54
N LEU A 6 5.31 2.11 11.27
CA LEU A 6 3.89 1.82 11.37
C LEU A 6 3.37 1.29 10.04
N TYR A 7 2.87 0.06 10.03
CA TYR A 7 2.11 -0.46 8.90
C TYR A 7 0.73 0.21 8.88
N LEU A 8 0.50 1.05 7.89
CA LEU A 8 -0.76 1.79 7.73
C LEU A 8 -1.75 0.97 6.90
N ASP A 9 -2.73 0.42 7.57
CA ASP A 9 -3.85 -0.29 6.94
C ASP A 9 -5.15 0.03 7.70
N ALA A 10 -6.26 0.07 7.01
CA ALA A 10 -7.58 0.35 7.61
C ALA A 10 -8.22 -0.87 8.28
N GLY A 11 -7.53 -1.98 8.38
CA GLY A 11 -8.07 -3.21 8.97
C GLY A 11 -7.16 -4.41 8.79
N ILE A 12 -5.98 -4.38 9.36
CA ILE A 12 -5.02 -5.50 9.33
C ILE A 12 -5.64 -6.81 9.79
N HIS A 13 -6.47 -6.77 10.83
CA HIS A 13 -7.13 -7.98 11.30
C HIS A 13 -8.32 -8.30 10.40
N GLN A 14 -8.32 -9.47 9.79
CA GLN A 14 -9.33 -9.89 8.81
C GLN A 14 -10.79 -9.86 9.31
N GLY A 15 -11.01 -9.91 10.62
CA GLY A 15 -12.32 -9.75 11.26
C GLY A 15 -12.58 -8.37 11.88
N GLY A 16 -11.57 -7.52 11.97
CA GLY A 16 -11.63 -6.26 12.71
C GLY A 16 -12.69 -5.29 12.20
N TRP A 17 -12.93 -5.27 10.89
CA TRP A 17 -13.93 -4.41 10.27
C TRP A 17 -15.38 -4.71 10.70
N ARG A 18 -15.62 -5.89 11.28
CA ARG A 18 -16.94 -6.30 11.80
C ARG A 18 -17.20 -5.81 13.22
N HIS A 19 -16.18 -5.25 13.88
CA HIS A 19 -16.37 -4.71 15.21
C HIS A 19 -17.32 -3.51 15.16
N PRO A 20 -18.27 -3.35 16.12
CA PRO A 20 -19.23 -2.24 16.10
C PRO A 20 -18.60 -0.85 16.05
N GLU A 21 -17.41 -0.69 16.62
CA GLU A 21 -16.66 0.58 16.60
C GLU A 21 -15.64 0.68 15.45
N ALA A 22 -15.65 -0.28 14.51
CA ALA A 22 -14.73 -0.24 13.38
C ALA A 22 -15.08 0.90 12.43
N VAL A 23 -14.06 1.53 11.89
CA VAL A 23 -14.21 2.54 10.86
C VAL A 23 -14.57 1.85 9.54
N SER A 24 -15.82 1.97 9.13
CA SER A 24 -16.40 1.20 8.01
C SER A 24 -15.96 1.63 6.62
N SER A 25 -15.23 2.74 6.47
CA SER A 25 -14.88 3.32 5.17
C SER A 25 -13.67 2.70 4.48
N GLY A 26 -13.13 1.59 5.01
CA GLY A 26 -12.07 0.81 4.35
C GLY A 26 -10.77 1.58 4.11
N GLY A 27 -10.01 1.11 3.13
CA GLY A 27 -8.66 1.58 2.79
C GLY A 27 -8.57 2.97 2.13
N THR A 28 -9.68 3.72 2.05
CA THR A 28 -9.71 5.06 1.43
C THR A 28 -10.11 6.18 2.41
N ASN A 29 -10.06 5.91 3.73
CA ASN A 29 -10.45 6.87 4.74
C ASN A 29 -9.34 7.91 5.00
N TRP A 30 -9.31 8.97 4.18
CA TRP A 30 -8.33 10.04 4.34
C TRP A 30 -8.31 10.69 5.74
N PRO A 31 -9.43 11.06 6.39
CA PRO A 31 -9.40 11.63 7.73
C PRO A 31 -8.73 10.71 8.76
N LEU A 32 -8.95 9.40 8.65
CA LEU A 32 -8.31 8.41 9.51
C LEU A 32 -6.80 8.34 9.26
N PHE A 33 -6.39 8.19 8.00
CA PHE A 33 -4.98 8.08 7.63
C PHE A 33 -4.17 9.32 8.01
N ARG A 34 -4.71 10.50 7.75
CA ARG A 34 -4.12 11.76 8.20
C ARG A 34 -3.90 11.78 9.71
N ARG A 35 -4.93 11.45 10.50
CA ARG A 35 -4.84 11.42 11.96
C ARG A 35 -3.80 10.42 12.45
N ILE A 36 -3.79 9.21 11.91
CA ILE A 36 -2.83 8.17 12.28
C ILE A 36 -1.40 8.65 11.97
N ALA A 37 -1.16 9.23 10.80
CA ALA A 37 0.15 9.72 10.40
C ALA A 37 0.67 10.81 11.35
N GLN A 38 -0.17 11.78 11.68
CA GLN A 38 0.20 12.85 12.62
C GLN A 38 0.44 12.33 14.04
N GLN A 39 -0.34 11.34 14.49
CA GLN A 39 -0.12 10.70 15.78
C GLN A 39 1.16 9.86 15.81
N ALA A 40 1.45 9.11 14.73
CA ALA A 40 2.69 8.35 14.60
C ALA A 40 3.93 9.26 14.62
N GLU A 41 3.87 10.38 13.92
CA GLU A 41 4.94 11.39 13.96
C GLU A 41 5.11 12.02 15.33
N ALA A 42 4.02 12.38 16.00
CA ALA A 42 4.05 12.93 17.36
C ALA A 42 4.63 11.91 18.37
N ALA A 43 4.34 10.63 18.18
CA ALA A 43 4.89 9.52 18.95
C ALA A 43 6.34 9.17 18.58
N LYS A 44 6.97 9.87 17.62
CA LYS A 44 8.35 9.68 17.16
C LYS A 44 8.58 8.29 16.54
N LEU A 45 7.60 7.74 15.83
CA LEU A 45 7.84 6.61 14.96
C LEU A 45 8.68 7.06 13.76
N ASP A 46 9.51 6.16 13.23
CA ASP A 46 10.47 6.51 12.19
C ASP A 46 9.84 6.55 10.80
N MET A 47 8.85 5.70 10.52
CA MET A 47 8.26 5.59 9.18
C MET A 47 6.80 5.14 9.23
N ILE A 48 6.01 5.62 8.27
CA ILE A 48 4.75 5.01 7.86
C ILE A 48 5.04 4.12 6.67
N PHE A 49 4.52 2.90 6.70
CA PHE A 49 4.63 1.94 5.62
C PHE A 49 3.25 1.60 5.06
N VAL A 50 3.08 1.76 3.75
CA VAL A 50 1.85 1.44 3.02
C VAL A 50 2.11 0.26 2.09
N ALA A 51 1.48 -0.86 2.37
CA ALA A 51 1.49 -2.00 1.46
C ALA A 51 0.54 -1.78 0.29
N ASP A 52 0.72 -2.56 -0.75
CA ASP A 52 -0.17 -2.57 -1.91
C ASP A 52 -0.47 -4.00 -2.35
N LYS A 53 -1.64 -4.15 -2.94
CA LYS A 53 -2.05 -5.32 -3.69
C LYS A 53 -2.85 -4.88 -4.91
N LEU A 54 -2.35 -5.22 -6.07
CA LEU A 54 -2.90 -4.77 -7.36
C LEU A 54 -4.13 -5.56 -7.82
N ALA A 55 -4.74 -6.33 -6.92
CA ALA A 55 -5.96 -7.08 -7.20
C ALA A 55 -6.74 -7.43 -5.94
N ILE A 56 -8.01 -7.74 -6.12
CA ILE A 56 -8.84 -8.43 -5.11
C ILE A 56 -8.55 -9.93 -5.19
N ASP A 57 -8.44 -10.59 -4.03
CA ASP A 57 -8.21 -12.04 -3.96
C ASP A 57 -9.38 -12.84 -4.50
N ASP A 58 -9.08 -13.79 -5.39
CA ASP A 58 -10.03 -14.75 -5.97
C ASP A 58 -9.66 -16.21 -5.66
N ILE A 59 -8.74 -16.43 -4.75
CA ILE A 59 -8.18 -17.76 -4.43
C ILE A 59 -9.24 -18.67 -3.84
N TYR A 60 -10.09 -18.17 -2.93
CA TYR A 60 -11.12 -18.99 -2.32
C TYR A 60 -12.36 -19.06 -3.19
N GLY A 61 -12.70 -20.24 -3.66
CA GLY A 61 -13.85 -20.50 -4.52
C GLY A 61 -13.62 -20.20 -6.00
N GLY A 62 -12.44 -19.71 -6.38
CA GLY A 62 -12.09 -19.41 -7.78
C GLY A 62 -12.74 -18.14 -8.35
N ASP A 63 -13.43 -17.36 -7.50
CA ASP A 63 -14.05 -16.10 -7.88
C ASP A 63 -13.96 -15.05 -6.75
N LEU A 64 -14.48 -13.84 -7.00
CA LEU A 64 -14.46 -12.73 -6.04
C LEU A 64 -15.53 -12.80 -4.96
N SER A 65 -16.52 -13.68 -5.09
CA SER A 65 -17.74 -13.67 -4.25
C SER A 65 -17.46 -13.83 -2.77
N ALA A 66 -16.56 -14.75 -2.40
CA ALA A 66 -16.20 -15.01 -1.02
C ALA A 66 -15.46 -13.83 -0.42
N THR A 67 -14.48 -13.28 -1.13
CA THR A 67 -13.64 -12.17 -0.67
C THR A 67 -14.46 -10.89 -0.51
N VAL A 68 -15.30 -10.55 -1.48
CA VAL A 68 -16.18 -9.37 -1.42
C VAL A 68 -17.15 -9.42 -0.24
N ARG A 69 -17.63 -10.62 0.13
CA ARG A 69 -18.50 -10.80 1.31
C ARG A 69 -17.75 -10.86 2.64
N SER A 70 -16.46 -11.21 2.63
CA SER A 70 -15.72 -11.52 3.85
C SER A 70 -14.96 -10.33 4.44
N ARG A 71 -14.63 -9.33 3.65
CA ARG A 71 -13.88 -8.15 4.12
C ARG A 71 -14.11 -6.93 3.22
N PRO A 72 -13.91 -5.70 3.73
CA PRO A 72 -13.86 -4.52 2.89
C PRO A 72 -12.77 -4.68 1.83
N GLN A 73 -13.08 -4.28 0.61
CA GLN A 73 -12.12 -4.22 -0.47
C GLN A 73 -11.81 -2.76 -0.77
N GLY A 74 -10.56 -2.43 -0.86
CA GLY A 74 -10.11 -1.09 -1.19
C GLY A 74 -8.75 -0.84 -0.57
N TRP A 75 -7.76 -0.76 -1.43
CA TRP A 75 -6.42 -0.30 -1.09
C TRP A 75 -6.27 1.11 -1.63
N SER A 76 -5.79 2.02 -0.81
CA SER A 76 -5.30 3.29 -1.34
C SER A 76 -4.05 3.03 -2.14
N GLU A 77 -3.96 3.62 -3.33
CA GLU A 77 -2.72 3.57 -4.10
C GLU A 77 -1.61 4.25 -3.28
N PRO A 78 -0.50 3.54 -2.99
CA PRO A 78 0.46 3.99 -1.99
C PRO A 78 1.10 5.33 -2.30
N LEU A 79 1.54 5.56 -3.54
CA LEU A 79 2.28 6.79 -3.86
C LEU A 79 1.39 8.02 -3.80
N THR A 80 0.13 7.90 -4.22
CA THR A 80 -0.88 8.98 -4.09
C THR A 80 -1.15 9.29 -2.62
N LEU A 81 -1.30 8.25 -1.79
CA LEU A 81 -1.50 8.43 -0.35
C LEU A 81 -0.28 9.06 0.31
N LEU A 82 0.93 8.60 -0.02
CA LEU A 82 2.16 9.16 0.54
C LEU A 82 2.37 10.63 0.15
N ALA A 83 2.03 11.02 -1.08
CA ALA A 83 2.07 12.43 -1.49
C ALA A 83 1.13 13.30 -0.65
N ALA A 84 -0.07 12.81 -0.35
CA ALA A 84 -1.01 13.50 0.54
C ALA A 84 -0.50 13.55 1.99
N LEU A 85 0.10 12.46 2.50
CA LEU A 85 0.68 12.41 3.84
C LEU A 85 1.92 13.32 3.97
N ALA A 86 2.70 13.46 2.91
CA ALA A 86 3.84 14.38 2.88
C ALA A 86 3.43 15.84 3.17
N ALA A 87 2.23 16.23 2.73
CA ALA A 87 1.71 17.59 2.94
C ALA A 87 1.19 17.86 4.37
N VAL A 88 1.06 16.83 5.21
CA VAL A 88 0.49 16.94 6.58
C VAL A 88 1.40 16.40 7.66
N THR A 89 2.64 16.05 7.32
CA THR A 89 3.69 15.55 8.23
C THR A 89 5.02 16.22 7.88
N ASP A 90 5.94 16.33 8.84
CA ASP A 90 7.18 17.08 8.69
C ASP A 90 8.46 16.21 8.76
N ARG A 91 8.44 15.08 9.46
CA ARG A 91 9.63 14.30 9.81
C ARG A 91 9.52 12.82 9.52
N ILE A 92 8.34 12.22 9.68
CA ILE A 92 8.16 10.77 9.57
C ILE A 92 8.45 10.30 8.16
N GLY A 93 9.18 9.19 8.00
CA GLY A 93 9.46 8.55 6.74
C GLY A 93 8.19 8.03 6.06
N LEU A 94 8.17 8.00 4.75
CA LEU A 94 7.01 7.67 3.92
C LEU A 94 7.36 6.53 2.97
N GLY A 95 7.09 5.29 3.39
CA GLY A 95 7.40 4.09 2.63
C GLY A 95 6.18 3.53 1.91
N GLY A 96 6.28 3.35 0.59
CA GLY A 96 5.21 2.81 -0.23
C GLY A 96 5.62 1.60 -1.06
N THR A 97 4.69 0.69 -1.24
CA THR A 97 4.88 -0.50 -2.08
C THR A 97 4.57 -0.19 -3.53
N VAL A 98 5.48 -0.56 -4.43
CA VAL A 98 5.26 -0.53 -5.88
C VAL A 98 5.83 -1.79 -6.51
N SER A 99 5.03 -2.43 -7.36
CA SER A 99 5.44 -3.65 -8.06
C SER A 99 6.30 -3.32 -9.29
N SER A 100 7.52 -3.87 -9.33
CA SER A 100 8.38 -3.78 -10.51
C SER A 100 7.87 -4.62 -11.69
N SER A 101 7.01 -5.61 -11.44
CA SER A 101 6.43 -6.44 -12.51
C SER A 101 5.43 -5.69 -13.37
N TYR A 102 4.72 -4.71 -12.80
CA TYR A 102 3.59 -4.03 -13.44
C TYR A 102 3.75 -2.51 -13.54
N SER A 103 4.84 -1.97 -13.02
CA SER A 103 5.13 -0.54 -13.12
C SER A 103 6.33 -0.27 -14.02
N LEU A 104 6.27 0.81 -14.78
CA LEU A 104 7.38 1.24 -15.63
C LEU A 104 8.47 1.89 -14.76
N PRO A 105 9.75 1.49 -14.87
CA PRO A 105 10.84 1.99 -14.03
C PRO A 105 10.95 3.52 -14.02
N TYR A 106 10.88 4.15 -15.18
CA TYR A 106 10.95 5.61 -15.30
C TYR A 106 9.78 6.30 -14.57
N THR A 107 8.56 5.79 -14.73
CA THR A 107 7.36 6.35 -14.09
C THR A 107 7.48 6.26 -12.57
N THR A 108 7.86 5.09 -12.06
CA THR A 108 8.05 4.85 -10.63
C THR A 108 9.15 5.75 -10.05
N ALA A 109 10.30 5.83 -10.72
CA ALA A 109 11.39 6.70 -10.29
C ALA A 109 10.96 8.17 -10.24
N ARG A 110 10.22 8.64 -11.24
CA ARG A 110 9.71 10.02 -11.29
C ARG A 110 8.71 10.29 -10.17
N GLN A 111 7.79 9.37 -9.89
CA GLN A 111 6.80 9.52 -8.82
C GLN A 111 7.48 9.56 -7.44
N LEU A 112 8.38 8.63 -7.17
CA LEU A 112 9.12 8.59 -5.91
C LEU A 112 10.01 9.81 -5.72
N ALA A 113 10.72 10.26 -6.76
CA ALA A 113 11.51 11.47 -6.69
C ALA A 113 10.68 12.72 -6.39
N ASN A 114 9.45 12.82 -6.93
CA ASN A 114 8.54 13.90 -6.59
C ASN A 114 8.10 13.85 -5.12
N ILE A 115 7.72 12.66 -4.62
CA ILE A 115 7.34 12.50 -3.21
C ILE A 115 8.53 12.84 -2.30
N ASP A 116 9.73 12.41 -2.67
CA ASP A 116 10.96 12.69 -1.94
C ASP A 116 11.22 14.20 -1.88
N HIS A 117 11.14 14.88 -3.01
CA HIS A 117 11.29 16.33 -3.08
C HIS A 117 10.22 17.08 -2.27
N LEU A 118 8.94 16.73 -2.43
CA LEU A 118 7.83 17.35 -1.71
C LEU A 118 7.89 17.11 -0.19
N SER A 119 8.42 15.97 0.23
CA SER A 119 8.55 15.61 1.64
C SER A 119 9.87 16.06 2.28
N GLY A 120 10.82 16.59 1.52
CA GLY A 120 12.15 16.96 2.03
C GLY A 120 13.04 15.76 2.33
N GLY A 121 13.03 14.74 1.46
CA GLY A 121 13.95 13.58 1.57
C GLY A 121 13.41 12.43 2.42
N ARG A 122 12.08 12.24 2.48
CA ARG A 122 11.45 11.23 3.36
C ARG A 122 10.84 10.03 2.62
N ALA A 123 10.92 9.96 1.30
CA ALA A 123 10.35 8.87 0.53
C ALA A 123 11.15 7.58 0.65
N ALA A 124 10.46 6.46 0.72
CA ALA A 124 11.04 5.13 0.67
C ALA A 124 10.22 4.20 -0.22
N TRP A 125 10.87 3.28 -0.89
CA TRP A 125 10.27 2.32 -1.79
C TRP A 125 10.38 0.89 -1.27
N ASN A 126 9.25 0.25 -1.05
CA ASN A 126 9.17 -1.20 -0.92
C ASN A 126 8.99 -1.81 -2.31
N LEU A 127 10.10 -2.22 -2.92
CA LEU A 127 10.10 -2.88 -4.21
C LEU A 127 9.64 -4.32 -4.06
N VAL A 128 8.55 -4.68 -4.75
CA VAL A 128 8.03 -6.04 -4.81
C VAL A 128 7.87 -6.49 -6.26
N THR A 129 7.79 -7.79 -6.47
CA THR A 129 7.59 -8.38 -7.80
C THR A 129 6.19 -8.92 -8.02
N SER A 130 5.25 -8.61 -7.11
CA SER A 130 3.91 -9.21 -7.06
C SER A 130 3.92 -10.73 -6.88
N VAL A 131 2.76 -11.38 -6.75
CA VAL A 131 2.72 -12.81 -6.43
C VAL A 131 1.53 -13.56 -7.03
N SER A 132 0.50 -12.88 -7.56
CA SER A 132 -0.76 -13.55 -7.90
C SER A 132 -1.18 -13.37 -9.36
N ASP A 133 -1.87 -14.38 -9.90
CA ASP A 133 -2.48 -14.31 -11.22
C ASP A 133 -3.61 -13.27 -11.28
N ALA A 134 -4.28 -13.00 -10.16
CA ALA A 134 -5.27 -11.94 -10.07
C ALA A 134 -4.67 -10.57 -10.37
N GLU A 135 -3.46 -10.29 -9.88
CA GLU A 135 -2.73 -9.07 -10.24
C GLU A 135 -2.37 -9.06 -11.73
N ALA A 136 -1.87 -10.18 -12.26
CA ALA A 136 -1.50 -10.30 -13.67
C ALA A 136 -2.68 -9.98 -14.61
N ARG A 137 -3.88 -10.47 -14.27
CA ARG A 137 -5.09 -10.22 -15.07
C ARG A 137 -5.47 -8.75 -15.19
N ASN A 138 -5.22 -7.94 -14.16
CA ASN A 138 -5.43 -6.50 -14.21
C ASN A 138 -4.48 -5.77 -15.17
N PHE A 139 -3.40 -6.45 -15.58
CA PHE A 139 -2.41 -5.95 -16.54
C PHE A 139 -2.41 -6.71 -17.88
N GLY A 140 -3.53 -7.37 -18.20
CA GLY A 140 -3.74 -8.03 -19.51
C GLY A 140 -3.01 -9.36 -19.68
N ARG A 141 -2.67 -10.06 -18.60
CA ARG A 141 -2.04 -11.38 -18.63
C ARG A 141 -2.93 -12.41 -17.94
N ASP A 142 -2.96 -13.63 -18.46
CA ASP A 142 -3.72 -14.72 -17.84
C ASP A 142 -3.07 -15.24 -16.55
N SER A 143 -1.74 -15.21 -16.50
CA SER A 143 -0.96 -15.66 -15.34
C SER A 143 0.20 -14.73 -15.03
N HIS A 144 0.64 -14.79 -13.79
CA HIS A 144 1.80 -14.05 -13.32
C HIS A 144 3.10 -14.60 -13.93
N TYR A 145 4.13 -13.77 -13.96
CA TYR A 145 5.48 -14.19 -14.36
C TYR A 145 6.01 -15.29 -13.44
N SER A 146 6.75 -16.25 -14.00
CA SER A 146 7.50 -17.21 -13.19
C SER A 146 8.48 -16.52 -12.26
N HIS A 147 8.91 -17.21 -11.20
CA HIS A 147 9.87 -16.64 -10.26
C HIS A 147 11.13 -16.12 -10.96
N ALA A 148 11.70 -16.90 -11.88
CA ALA A 148 12.90 -16.49 -12.61
C ALA A 148 12.67 -15.23 -13.46
N GLU A 149 11.57 -15.16 -14.20
CA GLU A 149 11.23 -14.01 -15.03
C GLU A 149 11.04 -12.73 -14.19
N ARG A 150 10.41 -12.83 -13.02
CA ARG A 150 10.20 -11.65 -12.15
C ARG A 150 11.49 -10.99 -11.70
N TYR A 151 12.52 -11.77 -11.46
CA TYR A 151 13.82 -11.28 -10.98
C TYR A 151 14.81 -10.96 -12.09
N ALA A 152 14.46 -11.28 -13.35
CA ALA A 152 15.23 -10.91 -14.55
C ALA A 152 14.75 -9.59 -15.19
N ARG A 153 13.62 -9.07 -14.76
CA ARG A 153 13.04 -7.81 -15.26
C ARG A 153 13.58 -6.64 -14.45
#